data_91ace15be1ddcd9c9772c86fb4dc40d4
#
_entry.id   91ace15be1ddcd9c9772c86fb4dc40d4
#
_cell.length_a   1.000
_cell.length_b   1.000
_cell.length_c   1.000
_cell.angle_alpha   90.00
_cell.angle_beta   90.00
_cell.angle_gamma   90.00
#
_symmetry.space_group_name_H-M   'P 1'
#
loop_
_entity.id
_entity.type
_entity.pdbx_description
1 polymer ?
#
loop_
_entity_poly.entity_id
_entity_poly.type
_entity_poly.pdbx_seq_one_letter_code
_entity_poly.pdbx_strand_id
1 'polypeptide(L)'
;MDLSRTWLWLPAAVALCGLASGCALIRKGAARIISPVAAQLSDGLMHQDDLELVREGAPAFLLMLDALAAAHPDNPAVLIAAADAQMAYATGFVDRADKSRTRAMYAKAKTYGLRALARNRKFAQALEATGQDEFRRSLRGFKHKDAPALFTTALSWVM
;
A
#
# COMPACT_ATOMS: atom_id res chain seq x y z
N MET A 1 -5.86 16.12 -53.65
CA MET A 1 -5.69 15.99 -52.18
C MET A 1 -6.80 15.09 -51.67
N ASP A 2 -6.48 13.79 -51.43
CA ASP A 2 -7.45 12.75 -51.12
C ASP A 2 -7.95 12.83 -49.68
N LEU A 3 -9.12 13.40 -49.48
CA LEU A 3 -9.80 13.42 -48.17
C LEU A 3 -10.45 12.05 -47.83
N SER A 4 -10.40 11.07 -48.71
CA SER A 4 -11.03 9.77 -48.52
C SER A 4 -10.22 8.79 -47.61
N ARG A 5 -8.90 9.04 -47.40
CA ARG A 5 -8.05 8.16 -46.61
C ARG A 5 -8.01 8.47 -45.11
N THR A 6 -8.50 9.62 -44.67
CA THR A 6 -8.47 10.02 -43.26
C THR A 6 -9.63 9.43 -42.45
N TRP A 7 -10.71 9.01 -43.06
CA TRP A 7 -11.89 8.44 -42.40
C TRP A 7 -11.69 7.00 -41.90
N LEU A 8 -10.74 6.26 -42.46
CA LEU A 8 -10.46 4.88 -42.08
C LEU A 8 -9.67 4.77 -40.74
N TRP A 9 -9.00 5.83 -40.30
CA TRP A 9 -8.19 5.82 -39.08
C TRP A 9 -8.94 6.28 -37.82
N LEU A 10 -10.05 6.98 -37.97
CA LEU A 10 -10.88 7.47 -36.89
C LEU A 10 -11.48 6.34 -36.03
N PRO A 11 -12.06 5.26 -36.58
CA PRO A 11 -12.62 4.18 -35.76
C PRO A 11 -11.53 3.38 -35.04
N ALA A 12 -10.35 3.24 -35.62
CA ALA A 12 -9.21 2.55 -34.96
C ALA A 12 -8.67 3.33 -33.79
N ALA A 13 -8.57 4.66 -33.88
CA ALA A 13 -8.14 5.52 -32.79
C ALA A 13 -9.14 5.53 -31.61
N VAL A 14 -10.43 5.54 -31.89
CA VAL A 14 -11.49 5.49 -30.88
C VAL A 14 -11.52 4.13 -30.17
N ALA A 15 -11.31 3.02 -30.90
CA ALA A 15 -11.22 1.68 -30.32
C ALA A 15 -9.98 1.53 -29.41
N LEU A 16 -8.85 2.10 -29.78
CA LEU A 16 -7.62 2.06 -28.98
C LEU A 16 -7.73 2.89 -27.68
N CYS A 17 -8.39 4.06 -27.73
CA CYS A 17 -8.70 4.86 -26.54
C CYS A 17 -9.69 4.16 -25.59
N GLY A 18 -10.65 3.42 -26.12
CA GLY A 18 -11.62 2.64 -25.34
C GLY A 18 -10.97 1.53 -24.51
N LEU A 19 -9.97 0.85 -25.06
CA LEU A 19 -9.24 -0.22 -24.36
C LEU A 19 -8.37 0.31 -23.22
N ALA A 20 -7.75 1.48 -23.38
CA ALA A 20 -6.94 2.10 -22.32
C ALA A 20 -7.82 2.61 -21.16
N SER A 21 -9.01 3.11 -21.43
CA SER A 21 -9.94 3.60 -20.39
C SER A 21 -10.60 2.45 -19.61
N GLY A 22 -10.82 1.29 -20.23
CA GLY A 22 -11.39 0.11 -19.58
C GLY A 22 -10.52 -0.45 -18.47
N CYS A 23 -9.20 -0.49 -18.66
CA CYS A 23 -8.26 -0.98 -17.63
C CYS A 23 -8.22 -0.09 -16.38
N ALA A 24 -8.37 1.23 -16.51
CA ALA A 24 -8.38 2.14 -15.38
C ALA A 24 -9.67 2.02 -14.54
N LEU A 25 -10.80 1.75 -15.18
CA LEU A 25 -12.09 1.56 -14.50
C LEU A 25 -12.14 0.24 -13.73
N ILE A 26 -11.62 -0.83 -14.32
CA ILE A 26 -11.51 -2.16 -13.69
C ILE A 26 -10.57 -2.08 -12.48
N ARG A 27 -9.43 -1.41 -12.57
CA ARG A 27 -8.50 -1.22 -11.45
C ARG A 27 -9.14 -0.46 -10.27
N LYS A 28 -9.94 0.58 -10.53
CA LYS A 28 -10.64 1.34 -9.48
C LYS A 28 -11.79 0.53 -8.85
N GLY A 29 -12.48 -0.28 -9.62
CA GLY A 29 -13.53 -1.19 -9.12
C GLY A 29 -12.96 -2.29 -8.23
N ALA A 30 -11.91 -2.97 -8.67
CA ALA A 30 -11.22 -4.01 -7.91
C ALA A 30 -10.66 -3.49 -6.58
N ALA A 31 -10.07 -2.29 -6.56
CA ALA A 31 -9.55 -1.68 -5.35
C ALA A 31 -10.62 -1.46 -4.26
N ARG A 32 -11.87 -1.19 -4.63
CA ARG A 32 -12.99 -1.01 -3.67
C ARG A 32 -13.40 -2.30 -2.99
N ILE A 33 -13.25 -3.44 -3.65
CA ILE A 33 -13.60 -4.76 -3.12
C ILE A 33 -12.45 -5.33 -2.29
N ILE A 34 -11.22 -5.15 -2.75
CA ILE A 34 -10.01 -5.72 -2.14
C ILE A 34 -9.68 -5.06 -0.79
N SER A 35 -9.89 -3.74 -0.65
CA SER A 35 -9.56 -3.02 0.58
C SER A 35 -10.31 -3.52 1.82
N PRO A 36 -11.65 -3.69 1.80
CA PRO A 36 -12.36 -4.20 2.97
C PRO A 36 -12.01 -5.66 3.26
N VAL A 37 -11.77 -6.49 2.25
CA VAL A 37 -11.37 -7.90 2.45
C VAL A 37 -10.00 -7.97 3.12
N ALA A 38 -9.02 -7.21 2.67
CA ALA A 38 -7.70 -7.18 3.30
C ALA A 38 -7.77 -6.70 4.76
N ALA A 39 -8.59 -5.69 5.06
CA ALA A 39 -8.79 -5.20 6.41
C ALA A 39 -9.47 -6.24 7.31
N GLN A 40 -10.52 -6.92 6.84
CA GLN A 40 -11.22 -7.97 7.58
C GLN A 40 -10.33 -9.19 7.85
N LEU A 41 -9.50 -9.59 6.89
CA LEU A 41 -8.54 -10.68 7.08
C LEU A 41 -7.48 -10.31 8.12
N SER A 42 -6.99 -9.08 8.10
CA SER A 42 -6.04 -8.59 9.13
C SER A 42 -6.69 -8.57 10.51
N ASP A 43 -7.93 -8.09 10.61
CA ASP A 43 -8.68 -8.04 11.86
C ASP A 43 -8.95 -9.46 12.40
N GLY A 44 -9.39 -10.39 11.55
CA GLY A 44 -9.59 -11.79 11.92
C GLY A 44 -8.32 -12.47 12.43
N LEU A 45 -7.17 -12.15 11.83
CA LEU A 45 -5.88 -12.68 12.27
C LEU A 45 -5.46 -12.12 13.65
N MET A 46 -5.77 -10.84 13.92
CA MET A 46 -5.47 -10.20 15.21
C MET A 46 -6.37 -10.67 16.36
N HIS A 47 -7.54 -11.22 16.06
CA HIS A 47 -8.49 -11.74 17.05
C HIS A 47 -8.45 -13.27 17.17
N GLN A 48 -7.46 -13.93 16.55
CA GLN A 48 -7.29 -15.38 16.65
C GLN A 48 -6.63 -15.75 17.98
N ASP A 49 -7.28 -16.64 18.72
CA ASP A 49 -6.80 -17.13 20.04
C ASP A 49 -5.69 -18.17 19.91
N ASP A 50 -5.65 -18.92 18.81
CA ASP A 50 -4.62 -19.92 18.53
C ASP A 50 -3.36 -19.27 17.93
N LEU A 51 -2.40 -18.97 18.81
CA LEU A 51 -1.15 -18.34 18.42
C LEU A 51 -0.26 -19.21 17.53
N GLU A 52 -0.38 -20.55 17.63
CA GLU A 52 0.40 -21.44 16.77
C GLU A 52 -0.16 -21.44 15.35
N LEU A 53 -1.49 -21.49 15.20
CA LEU A 53 -2.16 -21.32 13.92
C LEU A 53 -1.78 -19.99 13.26
N VAL A 54 -1.72 -18.90 14.05
CA VAL A 54 -1.27 -17.58 13.55
C VAL A 54 0.19 -17.63 13.11
N ARG A 55 1.07 -18.23 13.89
CA ARG A 55 2.49 -18.37 13.58
C ARG A 55 2.72 -19.08 12.24
N GLU A 56 2.01 -20.17 12.02
CA GLU A 56 2.14 -20.99 10.82
C GLU A 56 1.44 -20.36 9.60
N GLY A 57 0.27 -19.77 9.79
CA GLY A 57 -0.54 -19.21 8.71
C GLY A 57 -0.13 -17.81 8.28
N ALA A 58 0.35 -16.96 9.20
CA ALA A 58 0.66 -15.58 8.91
C ALA A 58 1.71 -15.39 7.80
N PRO A 59 2.75 -16.22 7.62
CA PRO A 59 3.67 -16.08 6.49
C PRO A 59 2.99 -16.12 5.13
N ALA A 60 2.03 -17.02 4.93
CA ALA A 60 1.26 -17.09 3.68
C ALA A 60 0.42 -15.82 3.47
N PHE A 61 -0.19 -15.31 4.54
CA PHE A 61 -0.95 -14.07 4.52
C PHE A 61 -0.06 -12.86 4.18
N LEU A 62 1.16 -12.78 4.74
CA LEU A 62 2.13 -11.73 4.40
C LEU A 62 2.48 -11.74 2.91
N LEU A 63 2.72 -12.92 2.33
CA LEU A 63 3.01 -13.05 0.89
C LEU A 63 1.82 -12.61 0.03
N MET A 64 0.59 -12.91 0.45
CA MET A 64 -0.61 -12.45 -0.23
C MET A 64 -0.76 -10.93 -0.17
N LEU A 65 -0.53 -10.31 0.98
CA LEU A 65 -0.56 -8.84 1.12
C LEU A 65 0.54 -8.17 0.30
N ASP A 66 1.72 -8.76 0.21
CA ASP A 66 2.80 -8.28 -0.65
C ASP A 66 2.39 -8.29 -2.13
N ALA A 67 1.77 -9.39 -2.57
CA ALA A 67 1.27 -9.50 -3.95
C ALA A 67 0.17 -8.47 -4.23
N LEU A 68 -0.76 -8.26 -3.28
CA LEU A 68 -1.79 -7.23 -3.39
C LEU A 68 -1.21 -5.82 -3.42
N ALA A 69 -0.20 -5.52 -2.59
CA ALA A 69 0.48 -4.23 -2.57
C ALA A 69 1.26 -3.97 -3.87
N ALA A 70 1.78 -5.01 -4.51
CA ALA A 70 2.41 -4.93 -5.82
C ALA A 70 1.38 -4.69 -6.95
N ALA A 71 0.24 -5.38 -6.90
CA ALA A 71 -0.84 -5.23 -7.89
C ALA A 71 -1.57 -3.87 -7.73
N HIS A 72 -1.64 -3.33 -6.52
CA HIS A 72 -2.35 -2.09 -6.19
C HIS A 72 -1.44 -1.07 -5.49
N PRO A 73 -0.36 -0.60 -6.16
CA PRO A 73 0.69 0.23 -5.54
C PRO A 73 0.19 1.58 -5.01
N ASP A 74 -0.97 2.04 -5.48
CA ASP A 74 -1.57 3.32 -5.11
C ASP A 74 -2.75 3.17 -4.13
N ASN A 75 -3.03 1.97 -3.63
CA ASN A 75 -4.11 1.73 -2.69
C ASN A 75 -3.61 1.82 -1.24
N PRO A 76 -3.90 2.93 -0.50
CA PRO A 76 -3.37 3.12 0.84
C PRO A 76 -3.88 2.08 1.84
N ALA A 77 -5.11 1.58 1.67
CA ALA A 77 -5.65 0.58 2.59
C ALA A 77 -4.88 -0.75 2.48
N VAL A 78 -4.57 -1.20 1.26
CA VAL A 78 -3.75 -2.40 1.04
C VAL A 78 -2.33 -2.20 1.56
N LEU A 79 -1.74 -1.03 1.28
CA LEU A 79 -0.37 -0.72 1.72
C LEU A 79 -0.26 -0.68 3.26
N ILE A 80 -1.25 -0.09 3.94
CA ILE A 80 -1.25 -0.05 5.41
C ILE A 80 -1.51 -1.43 6.00
N ALA A 81 -2.46 -2.20 5.46
CA ALA A 81 -2.67 -3.58 5.90
C ALA A 81 -1.40 -4.43 5.75
N ALA A 82 -0.67 -4.28 4.64
CA ALA A 82 0.61 -4.96 4.45
C ALA A 82 1.68 -4.49 5.45
N ALA A 83 1.75 -3.19 5.76
CA ALA A 83 2.67 -2.64 6.74
C ALA A 83 2.38 -3.16 8.15
N ASP A 84 1.11 -3.11 8.57
CA ASP A 84 0.65 -3.57 9.89
C ASP A 84 0.93 -5.06 10.07
N ALA A 85 0.62 -5.89 9.08
CA ALA A 85 0.87 -7.33 9.13
C ALA A 85 2.37 -7.66 9.23
N GLN A 86 3.24 -6.96 8.47
CA GLN A 86 4.69 -7.12 8.56
C GLN A 86 5.20 -6.78 9.97
N MET A 87 4.72 -5.68 10.55
CA MET A 87 5.12 -5.25 11.90
C MET A 87 4.61 -6.21 12.97
N ALA A 88 3.35 -6.62 12.90
CA ALA A 88 2.75 -7.54 13.87
C ALA A 88 3.50 -8.88 13.89
N TYR A 89 3.79 -9.44 12.73
CA TYR A 89 4.55 -10.69 12.62
C TYR A 89 5.99 -10.52 13.12
N ALA A 90 6.67 -9.44 12.74
CA ALA A 90 8.03 -9.17 13.20
C ALA A 90 8.13 -9.04 14.72
N THR A 91 7.12 -8.43 15.35
CA THR A 91 7.07 -8.23 16.80
C THR A 91 6.68 -9.50 17.56
N GLY A 92 5.71 -10.25 17.04
CA GLY A 92 5.11 -11.39 17.75
C GLY A 92 5.80 -12.73 17.53
N PHE A 93 6.34 -12.96 16.33
CA PHE A 93 6.75 -14.30 15.91
C PHE A 93 8.18 -14.45 15.40
N VAL A 94 8.87 -13.34 15.09
CA VAL A 94 10.28 -13.42 14.70
C VAL A 94 11.13 -13.55 15.95
N ASP A 95 12.08 -14.49 15.92
CA ASP A 95 13.03 -14.68 17.03
C ASP A 95 13.77 -13.36 17.30
N ARG A 96 13.82 -12.96 18.56
CA ARG A 96 14.53 -11.74 19.02
C ARG A 96 16.03 -11.77 18.68
N ALA A 97 16.61 -12.95 18.51
CA ALA A 97 17.99 -13.13 18.08
C ALA A 97 18.16 -12.82 16.57
N ASP A 98 17.10 -12.99 15.75
CA ASP A 98 17.15 -12.70 14.30
C ASP A 98 16.86 -11.22 14.03
N LYS A 99 17.79 -10.37 14.44
CA LYS A 99 17.72 -8.92 14.22
C LYS A 99 17.71 -8.55 12.73
N SER A 100 18.31 -9.39 11.89
CA SER A 100 18.38 -9.15 10.45
C SER A 100 17.00 -9.24 9.83
N ARG A 101 16.27 -10.33 10.11
CA ARG A 101 14.91 -10.55 9.63
C ARG A 101 13.94 -9.51 10.17
N THR A 102 14.01 -9.24 11.47
CA THR A 102 13.21 -8.20 12.12
C THR A 102 13.39 -6.85 11.42
N ARG A 103 14.64 -6.42 11.22
CA ARG A 103 14.94 -5.15 10.53
C ARG A 103 14.43 -5.13 9.08
N ALA A 104 14.57 -6.22 8.35
CA ALA A 104 14.08 -6.31 6.98
C ALA A 104 12.55 -6.15 6.92
N MET A 105 11.82 -6.74 7.85
CA MET A 105 10.37 -6.64 7.92
C MET A 105 9.91 -5.23 8.29
N TYR A 106 10.56 -4.57 9.25
CA TYR A 106 10.25 -3.17 9.56
C TYR A 106 10.60 -2.22 8.42
N ALA A 107 11.71 -2.44 7.72
CA ALA A 107 12.06 -1.65 6.53
C ALA A 107 11.01 -1.78 5.43
N LYS A 108 10.46 -2.98 5.25
CA LYS A 108 9.37 -3.24 4.30
C LYS A 108 8.08 -2.55 4.74
N ALA A 109 7.70 -2.66 6.02
CA ALA A 109 6.55 -1.97 6.59
C ALA A 109 6.66 -0.45 6.41
N LYS A 110 7.82 0.14 6.70
CA LYS A 110 8.12 1.55 6.46
C LYS A 110 7.91 1.94 4.99
N THR A 111 8.41 1.13 4.07
CA THR A 111 8.24 1.39 2.63
C THR A 111 6.77 1.44 2.23
N TYR A 112 5.95 0.51 2.72
CA TYR A 112 4.51 0.51 2.46
C TYR A 112 3.83 1.73 3.10
N GLY A 113 4.15 2.04 4.35
CA GLY A 113 3.61 3.19 5.06
C GLY A 113 3.93 4.52 4.35
N LEU A 114 5.19 4.73 3.98
CA LEU A 114 5.60 5.94 3.24
C LEU A 114 4.88 6.06 1.90
N ARG A 115 4.73 4.96 1.15
CA ARG A 115 3.96 4.96 -0.11
C ARG A 115 2.49 5.33 0.10
N ALA A 116 1.87 4.81 1.16
CA ALA A 116 0.49 5.15 1.49
C ALA A 116 0.33 6.64 1.83
N LEU A 117 1.25 7.21 2.60
CA LEU A 117 1.26 8.62 2.99
C LEU A 117 1.65 9.57 1.85
N ALA A 118 2.47 9.12 0.89
CA ALA A 118 2.92 9.90 -0.26
C ALA A 118 1.78 10.28 -1.24
N ARG A 119 0.57 9.76 -1.05
CA ARG A 119 -0.63 10.29 -1.72
C ARG A 119 -0.91 11.75 -1.34
N ASN A 120 -0.46 12.20 -0.18
CA ASN A 120 -0.41 13.61 0.14
C ASN A 120 0.81 14.23 -0.58
N ARG A 121 0.56 15.00 -1.64
CA ARG A 121 1.61 15.60 -2.48
C ARG A 121 2.60 16.46 -1.69
N LYS A 122 2.12 17.19 -0.66
CA LYS A 122 2.99 18.00 0.18
C LYS A 122 3.94 17.14 1.00
N PHE A 123 3.46 16.02 1.49
CA PHE A 123 4.27 15.04 2.21
C PHE A 123 5.27 14.35 1.28
N ALA A 124 4.85 13.94 0.09
CA ALA A 124 5.74 13.34 -0.90
C ALA A 124 6.90 14.28 -1.28
N GLN A 125 6.60 15.55 -1.53
CA GLN A 125 7.62 16.57 -1.81
C GLN A 125 8.55 16.79 -0.62
N ALA A 126 8.02 16.79 0.61
CA ALA A 126 8.82 16.97 1.82
C ALA A 126 9.72 15.77 2.14
N LEU A 127 9.39 14.57 1.68
CA LEU A 127 10.28 13.38 1.78
C LEU A 127 11.51 13.50 0.88
N GLU A 128 11.40 14.17 -0.25
CA GLU A 128 12.50 14.43 -1.19
C GLU A 128 13.34 15.64 -0.76
N ALA A 129 12.74 16.56 -0.01
CA ALA A 129 13.42 17.74 0.51
C ALA A 129 14.22 17.37 1.79
N THR A 130 15.41 17.96 1.93
CA THR A 130 16.28 17.74 3.11
C THR A 130 15.92 18.61 4.31
N GLY A 131 14.84 19.41 4.23
CA GLY A 131 14.45 20.40 5.23
C GLY A 131 13.52 19.84 6.31
N GLN A 132 13.97 19.82 7.58
CA GLN A 132 13.15 19.38 8.72
C GLN A 132 11.87 20.20 8.90
N ASP A 133 11.91 21.51 8.65
CA ASP A 133 10.75 22.37 8.80
C ASP A 133 9.70 22.13 7.70
N GLU A 134 10.13 21.78 6.49
CA GLU A 134 9.25 21.43 5.39
C GLU A 134 8.53 20.10 5.67
N PHE A 135 9.27 19.12 6.16
CA PHE A 135 8.70 17.87 6.61
C PHE A 135 7.65 18.08 7.72
N ARG A 136 8.00 18.85 8.76
CA ARG A 136 7.07 19.18 9.86
C ARG A 136 5.82 19.91 9.37
N ARG A 137 5.96 20.84 8.42
CA ARG A 137 4.81 21.53 7.81
C ARG A 137 3.92 20.61 7.01
N SER A 138 4.50 19.62 6.32
CA SER A 138 3.74 18.65 5.51
C SER A 138 2.83 17.78 6.37
N LEU A 139 3.23 17.46 7.60
CA LEU A 139 2.44 16.66 8.55
C LEU A 139 1.13 17.33 8.95
N ARG A 140 1.04 18.67 8.93
CA ARG A 140 -0.20 19.41 9.23
C ARG A 140 -1.31 19.17 8.19
N GLY A 141 -0.98 18.61 7.04
CA GLY A 141 -1.94 18.29 5.98
C GLY A 141 -2.72 17.00 6.19
N PHE A 142 -2.35 16.19 7.19
CA PHE A 142 -3.05 14.95 7.51
C PHE A 142 -4.24 15.19 8.43
N LYS A 143 -5.24 14.31 8.35
CA LYS A 143 -6.47 14.36 9.12
C LYS A 143 -6.52 13.19 10.10
N HIS A 144 -7.47 13.20 11.03
CA HIS A 144 -7.67 12.13 12.00
C HIS A 144 -7.76 10.74 11.35
N LYS A 145 -8.40 10.62 10.19
CA LYS A 145 -8.51 9.36 9.44
C LYS A 145 -7.16 8.81 8.96
N ASP A 146 -6.13 9.64 8.87
CA ASP A 146 -4.79 9.26 8.42
C ASP A 146 -3.90 8.84 9.62
N ALA A 147 -4.40 8.99 10.85
CA ALA A 147 -3.64 8.69 12.06
C ALA A 147 -3.12 7.24 12.14
N PRO A 148 -3.90 6.20 11.78
CA PRO A 148 -3.36 4.83 11.74
C PRO A 148 -2.15 4.69 10.81
N ALA A 149 -2.24 5.23 9.59
CA ALA A 149 -1.15 5.19 8.62
C ALA A 149 0.11 5.92 9.12
N LEU A 150 -0.06 7.08 9.75
CA LEU A 150 1.03 7.83 10.35
C LEU A 150 1.68 7.05 11.50
N PHE A 151 0.87 6.45 12.36
CA PHE A 151 1.34 5.67 13.51
C PHE A 151 2.16 4.46 13.05
N THR A 152 1.61 3.64 12.15
CA THR A 152 2.29 2.46 11.59
C THR A 152 3.60 2.83 10.92
N THR A 153 3.59 3.90 10.11
CA THR A 153 4.78 4.36 9.42
C THR A 153 5.83 4.86 10.41
N ALA A 154 5.45 5.66 11.39
CA ALA A 154 6.37 6.18 12.40
C ALA A 154 6.97 5.06 13.25
N LEU A 155 6.15 4.10 13.69
CA LEU A 155 6.61 2.97 14.49
C LEU A 155 7.60 2.08 13.72
N SER A 156 7.31 1.81 12.44
CA SER A 156 8.22 1.05 11.57
C SER A 156 9.54 1.78 11.25
N TRP A 157 9.60 3.09 11.51
CA TRP A 157 10.80 3.90 11.28
C TRP A 157 11.75 3.90 12.49
N VAL A 158 11.21 3.78 13.69
CA VAL A 158 11.97 3.85 14.94
C VAL A 158 12.59 2.49 15.30
N MET A 159 12.01 1.40 14.85
CA MET A 159 12.45 0.02 15.10
C MET A 159 13.54 -0.42 14.11
#